data_1a5decef73db5b9be0bd4048f25a6714
#
_entry.id   1a5decef73db5b9be0bd4048f25a6714
#
_cell.length_a   1.000
_cell.length_b   1.000
_cell.length_c   1.000
_cell.angle_alpha   90.00
_cell.angle_beta   90.00
_cell.angle_gamma   90.00
#
_symmetry.space_group_name_H-M   'P 1'
#
loop_
_entity.id
_entity.type
_entity.pdbx_description
1 polymer ?
#
loop_
_entity_poly.entity_id
_entity_poly.type
_entity_poly.pdbx_seq_one_letter_code
_entity_poly.pdbx_strand_id
1 'polypeptide(L)'
;RWVLDGNAILFSSERYGMRNHASWGSLQDVMIVFMNQDAYDKFRLNKEDYELLKEEEKRIASLKNKEQKEDQKDKKGETKPAVKEKKNIEVELQGIEDRVMRLTPNSSQLGDAILSKSGDKLYYMASFEGGMDLWVSDLRSRSTKVMHKLNSGWASLEMDKDGKDLFLLGGRSMQKINLGSERRSPIAYSAEMKLDQAAERAYMFDRVRRQEAKRFYEKNMHGVDWAKMTKAYEKFLPYINNNYDFSELLSELLGELNVSHTGSGYRPGSRGEATAELGLLLNVNYAKDGLLVDEVLEKGPFDNV
;
A
#
# COMPACT_ATOMS: atom_id res chain seq x y z
N ARG A 1 1.38 11.81 1.66
CA ARG A 1 2.75 11.91 2.22
C ARG A 1 3.18 13.37 2.30
N TRP A 2 3.83 13.79 3.38
CA TRP A 2 4.53 15.07 3.43
C TRP A 2 5.79 14.99 2.57
N VAL A 3 6.00 16.00 1.73
CA VAL A 3 7.13 16.09 0.79
C VAL A 3 7.73 17.52 0.81
N LEU A 4 8.89 17.70 0.16
CA LEU A 4 9.55 19.01 0.03
C LEU A 4 9.77 19.69 1.40
N ASP A 5 10.34 18.93 2.35
CA ASP A 5 10.62 19.40 3.72
C ASP A 5 9.40 19.97 4.46
N GLY A 6 8.20 19.45 4.16
CA GLY A 6 6.94 19.85 4.75
C GLY A 6 6.20 20.96 4.01
N ASN A 7 6.74 21.45 2.89
CA ASN A 7 6.09 22.50 2.10
C ASN A 7 4.98 22.01 1.17
N ALA A 8 4.79 20.68 1.05
CA ALA A 8 3.72 20.12 0.24
C ALA A 8 3.26 18.76 0.76
N ILE A 9 2.06 18.34 0.33
CA ILE A 9 1.50 17.03 0.55
C ILE A 9 1.24 16.36 -0.80
N LEU A 10 1.80 15.17 -0.98
CA LEU A 10 1.53 14.26 -2.09
C LEU A 10 0.37 13.34 -1.73
N PHE A 11 -0.62 13.20 -2.59
CA PHE A 11 -1.80 12.37 -2.36
C PHE A 11 -2.36 11.80 -3.67
N SER A 12 -3.16 10.74 -3.61
CA SER A 12 -3.90 10.21 -4.73
C SER A 12 -5.32 10.81 -4.77
N SER A 13 -5.86 10.98 -5.99
CA SER A 13 -7.19 11.52 -6.19
C SER A 13 -7.87 10.89 -7.40
N GLU A 14 -9.17 10.68 -7.29
CA GLU A 14 -10.04 10.20 -8.36
C GLU A 14 -10.67 11.35 -9.18
N ARG A 15 -10.27 12.59 -8.94
CA ARG A 15 -10.90 13.79 -9.51
C ARG A 15 -10.96 13.78 -11.05
N TYR A 16 -9.92 13.26 -11.69
CA TYR A 16 -9.80 13.23 -13.15
C TYR A 16 -9.94 11.84 -13.74
N GLY A 17 -10.03 10.82 -12.88
CA GLY A 17 -10.08 9.44 -13.30
C GLY A 17 -11.46 9.00 -13.78
N MET A 18 -11.49 8.05 -14.73
CA MET A 18 -12.73 7.41 -15.13
C MET A 18 -13.26 6.57 -13.98
N ARG A 19 -14.54 6.75 -13.67
CA ARG A 19 -15.24 5.95 -12.66
C ARG A 19 -15.69 4.62 -13.25
N ASN A 20 -15.46 3.56 -12.50
CA ASN A 20 -15.99 2.25 -12.83
C ASN A 20 -17.49 2.18 -12.50
N HIS A 21 -18.18 1.19 -13.10
CA HIS A 21 -19.59 0.94 -12.85
C HIS A 21 -19.88 0.71 -11.34
N ALA A 22 -20.99 1.21 -10.87
CA ALA A 22 -21.54 0.97 -9.52
C ALA A 22 -20.56 1.20 -8.36
N SER A 23 -19.74 2.23 -8.41
CA SER A 23 -18.80 2.59 -7.31
C SER A 23 -17.67 1.57 -7.05
N TRP A 24 -17.36 0.70 -8.00
CA TRP A 24 -16.25 -0.27 -7.92
C TRP A 24 -14.87 0.38 -8.08
N GLY A 25 -14.73 1.61 -7.65
CA GLY A 25 -13.50 2.38 -7.71
C GLY A 25 -13.41 3.27 -8.96
N SER A 26 -12.34 4.00 -9.05
CA SER A 26 -12.01 4.90 -10.16
C SER A 26 -10.54 4.79 -10.49
N LEU A 27 -10.18 5.17 -11.70
CA LEU A 27 -8.79 5.46 -12.01
C LEU A 27 -8.34 6.67 -11.18
N GLN A 28 -7.08 6.69 -10.79
CA GLN A 28 -6.52 7.69 -9.87
C GLN A 28 -5.34 8.41 -10.50
N ASP A 29 -5.06 9.58 -9.94
CA ASP A 29 -3.93 10.43 -10.25
C ASP A 29 -3.12 10.73 -9.01
N VAL A 30 -1.83 10.96 -9.19
CA VAL A 30 -0.99 11.55 -8.15
C VAL A 30 -1.15 13.07 -8.22
N MET A 31 -1.54 13.64 -7.09
CA MET A 31 -1.74 15.07 -6.89
C MET A 31 -0.78 15.60 -5.84
N ILE A 32 -0.48 16.88 -5.91
CA ILE A 32 0.30 17.59 -4.90
C ILE A 32 -0.42 18.89 -4.52
N VAL A 33 -0.44 19.22 -3.24
CA VAL A 33 -0.89 20.50 -2.72
C VAL A 33 0.25 21.18 -1.98
N PHE A 34 0.45 22.48 -2.25
CA PHE A 34 1.52 23.26 -1.64
C PHE A 34 1.00 24.08 -0.46
N MET A 35 1.76 24.08 0.62
CA MET A 35 1.38 24.75 1.87
C MET A 35 1.52 26.27 1.78
N ASN A 36 2.41 26.78 0.92
CA ASN A 36 2.63 28.21 0.73
C ASN A 36 2.88 28.55 -0.75
N GLN A 37 2.76 29.83 -1.10
CA GLN A 37 2.87 30.31 -2.47
C GLN A 37 4.30 30.15 -3.01
N ASP A 38 5.31 30.41 -2.20
CA ASP A 38 6.72 30.32 -2.62
C ASP A 38 7.10 28.92 -3.08
N ALA A 39 6.66 27.90 -2.33
CA ALA A 39 6.89 26.49 -2.70
C ALA A 39 6.17 26.11 -4.01
N TYR A 40 4.96 26.63 -4.21
CA TYR A 40 4.18 26.42 -5.42
C TYR A 40 4.85 27.05 -6.63
N ASP A 41 5.27 28.32 -6.53
CA ASP A 41 5.91 29.06 -7.62
C ASP A 41 7.26 28.43 -7.99
N LYS A 42 8.07 28.09 -7.00
CA LYS A 42 9.33 27.37 -7.19
C LYS A 42 9.14 26.01 -7.89
N PHE A 43 8.11 25.27 -7.53
CA PHE A 43 7.83 23.97 -8.14
C PHE A 43 7.40 24.10 -9.61
N ARG A 44 6.74 25.19 -9.99
CA ARG A 44 6.25 25.44 -11.35
C ARG A 44 7.32 25.93 -12.34
N LEU A 45 8.48 26.33 -11.85
CA LEU A 45 9.57 26.79 -12.72
C LEU A 45 9.87 25.73 -13.79
N ASN A 46 10.14 26.16 -15.00
CA ASN A 46 10.66 25.30 -16.06
C ASN A 46 12.08 24.84 -15.70
N LYS A 47 12.66 23.96 -16.52
CA LYS A 47 13.97 23.39 -16.24
C LYS A 47 15.07 24.44 -16.13
N GLU A 48 15.08 25.39 -17.06
CA GLU A 48 16.12 26.44 -17.16
C GLU A 48 16.06 27.39 -15.95
N ASP A 49 14.89 27.92 -15.65
CA ASP A 49 14.68 28.82 -14.50
C ASP A 49 14.97 28.12 -13.16
N TYR A 50 14.65 26.85 -13.06
CA TYR A 50 14.94 26.08 -11.87
C TYR A 50 16.43 25.80 -11.68
N GLU A 51 17.17 25.54 -12.76
CA GLU A 51 18.63 25.41 -12.72
C GLU A 51 19.31 26.72 -12.30
N LEU A 52 18.88 27.85 -12.89
CA LEU A 52 19.36 29.17 -12.48
C LEU A 52 19.11 29.46 -10.99
N LEU A 53 17.90 29.16 -10.51
CA LEU A 53 17.59 29.32 -9.10
C LEU A 53 18.49 28.46 -8.20
N LYS A 54 18.74 27.21 -8.57
CA LYS A 54 19.67 26.32 -7.83
C LYS A 54 21.10 26.85 -7.80
N GLU A 55 21.56 27.41 -8.90
CA GLU A 55 22.90 28.01 -8.97
C GLU A 55 23.00 29.22 -8.03
N GLU A 56 21.99 30.06 -8.03
CA GLU A 56 21.94 31.22 -7.14
C GLU A 56 21.85 30.82 -5.66
N GLU A 57 21.02 29.86 -5.30
CA GLU A 57 20.96 29.29 -3.94
C GLU A 57 22.32 28.74 -3.49
N LYS A 58 23.04 28.03 -4.36
CA LYS A 58 24.40 27.53 -4.07
C LYS A 58 25.39 28.67 -3.85
N ARG A 59 25.29 29.72 -4.67
CA ARG A 59 26.13 30.90 -4.53
C ARG A 59 25.90 31.59 -3.19
N ILE A 60 24.65 31.81 -2.83
CA ILE A 60 24.26 32.43 -1.54
C ILE A 60 24.73 31.55 -0.37
N ALA A 61 24.53 30.24 -0.44
CA ALA A 61 24.99 29.32 0.59
C ALA A 61 26.52 29.33 0.76
N SER A 62 27.25 29.45 -0.36
CA SER A 62 28.72 29.52 -0.33
C SER A 62 29.23 30.82 0.29
N LEU A 63 28.54 31.95 0.05
CA LEU A 63 28.85 33.23 0.65
C LEU A 63 28.59 33.22 2.17
N LYS A 64 27.44 32.75 2.61
CA LYS A 64 27.11 32.57 4.03
C LYS A 64 28.10 31.67 4.78
N ASN A 65 28.56 30.59 4.15
CA ASN A 65 29.58 29.72 4.72
C ASN A 65 30.96 30.40 4.82
N LYS A 66 31.31 31.32 3.92
CA LYS A 66 32.55 32.10 4.00
C LYS A 66 32.49 33.12 5.14
N GLU A 67 31.39 33.85 5.24
CA GLU A 67 31.16 34.84 6.33
C GLU A 67 31.21 34.15 7.71
N GLN A 68 30.54 32.98 7.86
CA GLN A 68 30.60 32.22 9.11
C GLN A 68 32.00 31.68 9.45
N LYS A 69 32.84 31.42 8.47
CA LYS A 69 34.23 30.98 8.71
C LYS A 69 35.16 32.13 9.05
N GLU A 70 34.89 33.32 8.59
CA GLU A 70 35.61 34.52 8.97
C GLU A 70 35.27 34.95 10.40
N ASP A 71 34.00 34.91 10.79
CA ASP A 71 33.55 35.17 12.16
C ASP A 71 34.03 34.15 13.21
N GLN A 72 34.31 32.92 12.79
CA GLN A 72 34.82 31.87 13.67
C GLN A 72 36.35 31.90 13.85
N LYS A 73 37.10 32.61 13.01
CA LYS A 73 38.56 32.77 13.23
C LYS A 73 38.87 33.65 14.45
N ASP A 74 37.96 34.47 14.88
CA ASP A 74 38.14 35.37 16.03
C ASP A 74 37.62 34.81 17.37
N LYS A 75 36.98 33.63 17.37
CA LYS A 75 36.48 32.97 18.59
C LYS A 75 37.01 31.56 18.73
N LYS A 76 38.18 31.42 19.40
CA LYS A 76 38.61 30.12 19.99
C LYS A 76 37.70 29.80 21.17
N GLY A 77 36.76 28.83 21.02
CA GLY A 77 35.94 28.32 22.10
C GLY A 77 34.95 27.29 21.57
N GLU A 78 35.07 26.09 22.07
CA GLU A 78 34.24 24.88 22.05
C GLU A 78 33.10 24.80 21.00
N THR A 79 33.32 24.01 19.99
CA THR A 79 32.31 23.61 19.00
C THR A 79 31.33 22.62 19.61
N LYS A 80 30.16 23.10 20.03
CA LYS A 80 28.97 22.24 20.20
C LYS A 80 28.42 21.90 18.80
N PRO A 81 28.00 20.65 18.55
CA PRO A 81 27.36 20.31 17.28
C PRO A 81 26.12 21.16 17.08
N ALA A 82 26.05 21.88 15.98
CA ALA A 82 24.89 22.73 15.63
C ALA A 82 23.66 21.83 15.52
N VAL A 83 22.74 21.96 16.47
CA VAL A 83 21.40 21.43 16.38
C VAL A 83 20.72 22.14 15.21
N LYS A 84 20.42 21.43 14.14
CA LYS A 84 19.64 21.97 13.03
C LYS A 84 18.29 22.42 13.62
N GLU A 85 18.06 23.71 13.70
CA GLU A 85 16.76 24.26 14.07
C GLU A 85 15.71 23.70 13.11
N LYS A 86 14.69 23.06 13.68
CA LYS A 86 13.53 22.63 12.91
C LYS A 86 12.83 23.88 12.41
N LYS A 87 12.88 24.15 11.12
CA LYS A 87 12.07 25.20 10.50
C LYS A 87 10.59 24.87 10.73
N ASN A 88 9.85 25.78 11.28
CA ASN A 88 8.39 25.68 11.37
C ASN A 88 7.83 25.65 9.94
N ILE A 89 6.86 24.77 9.71
CA ILE A 89 6.14 24.71 8.44
C ILE A 89 5.18 25.92 8.43
N GLU A 90 5.30 26.75 7.41
CA GLU A 90 4.41 27.87 7.18
C GLU A 90 3.25 27.38 6.28
N VAL A 91 2.02 27.58 6.76
CA VAL A 91 0.81 27.15 6.05
C VAL A 91 -0.07 28.36 5.77
N GLU A 92 -0.20 28.70 4.50
CA GLU A 92 -1.11 29.72 4.00
C GLU A 92 -2.42 29.02 3.58
N LEU A 93 -3.47 29.13 4.40
CA LEU A 93 -4.75 28.50 4.10
C LEU A 93 -5.51 29.20 2.97
N GLN A 94 -5.39 30.53 2.86
CA GLN A 94 -6.05 31.28 1.81
C GLN A 94 -5.51 30.88 0.43
N GLY A 95 -6.39 30.49 -0.50
CA GLY A 95 -6.02 30.08 -1.86
C GLY A 95 -5.27 28.74 -1.94
N ILE A 96 -5.35 27.89 -0.91
CA ILE A 96 -4.68 26.58 -0.92
C ILE A 96 -5.24 25.68 -2.01
N GLU A 97 -6.50 25.82 -2.36
CA GLU A 97 -7.19 25.10 -3.43
C GLU A 97 -6.60 25.40 -4.82
N ASP A 98 -6.04 26.61 -5.02
CA ASP A 98 -5.41 27.02 -6.28
C ASP A 98 -3.96 26.49 -6.40
N ARG A 99 -3.39 26.02 -5.29
CA ARG A 99 -2.05 25.46 -5.22
C ARG A 99 -2.03 23.93 -5.29
N VAL A 100 -3.03 23.34 -5.94
CA VAL A 100 -3.12 21.91 -6.20
C VAL A 100 -2.72 21.61 -7.64
N MET A 101 -1.84 20.63 -7.84
CA MET A 101 -1.38 20.22 -9.17
C MET A 101 -1.53 18.72 -9.37
N ARG A 102 -1.88 18.31 -10.59
CA ARG A 102 -1.81 16.94 -11.06
C ARG A 102 -0.39 16.64 -11.56
N LEU A 103 0.20 15.54 -11.09
CA LEU A 103 1.57 15.15 -11.45
C LEU A 103 1.62 14.00 -12.48
N THR A 104 0.61 13.13 -12.51
CA THR A 104 0.53 12.05 -13.51
C THR A 104 -0.08 12.55 -14.80
N PRO A 105 0.47 12.18 -15.97
CA PRO A 105 -0.09 12.59 -17.27
C PRO A 105 -1.43 11.91 -17.56
N ASN A 106 -1.60 10.66 -17.12
CA ASN A 106 -2.78 9.84 -17.34
C ASN A 106 -3.26 9.22 -16.03
N SER A 107 -4.57 9.15 -15.87
CA SER A 107 -5.18 8.40 -14.75
C SER A 107 -5.00 6.89 -14.98
N SER A 108 -4.79 6.15 -13.90
CA SER A 108 -4.54 4.70 -13.94
C SER A 108 -5.05 4.00 -12.69
N GLN A 109 -4.99 2.68 -12.69
CA GLN A 109 -4.97 1.96 -11.43
C GLN A 109 -3.66 2.28 -10.74
N LEU A 110 -3.74 3.13 -9.72
CA LEU A 110 -2.58 3.66 -9.00
C LEU A 110 -2.32 2.83 -7.74
N GLY A 111 -1.05 2.43 -7.55
CA GLY A 111 -0.59 1.84 -6.30
C GLY A 111 -0.07 2.93 -5.35
N ASP A 112 1.23 2.94 -5.13
CA ASP A 112 1.89 3.94 -4.29
C ASP A 112 2.68 4.94 -5.13
N ALA A 113 2.96 6.11 -4.56
CA ALA A 113 3.72 7.16 -5.21
C ALA A 113 4.65 7.87 -4.23
N ILE A 114 5.84 8.24 -4.71
CA ILE A 114 6.83 8.98 -3.94
C ILE A 114 7.54 10.02 -4.82
N LEU A 115 7.74 11.20 -4.27
CA LEU A 115 8.46 12.29 -4.93
C LEU A 115 9.94 12.23 -4.55
N SER A 116 10.83 12.50 -5.50
CA SER A 116 12.25 12.69 -5.21
C SER A 116 12.45 13.85 -4.23
N LYS A 117 13.53 13.83 -3.46
CA LYS A 117 13.83 14.91 -2.49
C LYS A 117 13.95 16.29 -3.14
N SER A 118 14.49 16.33 -4.35
CA SER A 118 14.58 17.57 -5.15
C SER A 118 13.26 18.04 -5.73
N GLY A 119 12.22 17.19 -5.71
CA GLY A 119 10.94 17.50 -6.34
C GLY A 119 10.93 17.37 -7.86
N ASP A 120 12.01 16.84 -8.45
CA ASP A 120 12.15 16.80 -9.92
C ASP A 120 11.55 15.54 -10.54
N LYS A 121 11.48 14.45 -9.77
CA LYS A 121 11.00 13.15 -10.25
C LYS A 121 9.92 12.58 -9.36
N LEU A 122 8.87 12.10 -10.00
CA LEU A 122 7.82 11.30 -9.36
C LEU A 122 8.04 9.83 -9.73
N TYR A 123 8.15 8.96 -8.73
CA TYR A 123 8.14 7.51 -8.89
C TYR A 123 6.78 6.99 -8.44
N TYR A 124 6.13 6.15 -9.23
CA TYR A 124 4.80 5.64 -8.89
C TYR A 124 4.53 4.27 -9.48
N MET A 125 3.72 3.50 -8.79
CA MET A 125 3.23 2.21 -9.23
C MET A 125 1.91 2.41 -9.97
N ALA A 126 1.84 2.01 -11.22
CA ALA A 126 0.63 2.12 -12.02
C ALA A 126 0.45 0.92 -12.95
N SER A 127 -0.81 0.54 -13.17
CA SER A 127 -1.20 -0.46 -14.15
C SER A 127 -1.95 0.21 -15.29
N PHE A 128 -1.44 0.02 -16.50
CA PHE A 128 -2.10 0.40 -17.75
C PHE A 128 -2.46 -0.83 -18.58
N GLU A 129 -1.59 -1.85 -18.58
CA GLU A 129 -1.76 -3.10 -19.34
C GLU A 129 -1.31 -4.27 -18.49
N GLY A 130 -2.22 -4.94 -17.80
CA GLY A 130 -1.91 -6.09 -16.96
C GLY A 130 -1.59 -5.73 -15.51
N GLY A 131 -0.44 -6.15 -14.99
CA GLY A 131 -0.01 -5.85 -13.60
C GLY A 131 0.56 -4.45 -13.41
N MET A 132 0.90 -4.14 -12.18
CA MET A 132 1.54 -2.85 -11.85
C MET A 132 3.01 -2.85 -12.22
N ASP A 133 3.45 -1.76 -12.83
CA ASP A 133 4.83 -1.45 -13.16
C ASP A 133 5.30 -0.20 -12.42
N LEU A 134 6.61 -0.07 -12.25
CA LEU A 134 7.21 1.14 -11.69
C LEU A 134 7.47 2.16 -12.80
N TRP A 135 6.83 3.30 -12.67
CA TRP A 135 6.95 4.43 -13.58
C TRP A 135 7.78 5.54 -12.95
N VAL A 136 8.43 6.32 -13.80
CA VAL A 136 9.08 7.56 -13.41
C VAL A 136 8.65 8.69 -14.34
N SER A 137 8.20 9.79 -13.74
CA SER A 137 7.95 11.06 -14.44
C SER A 137 9.01 12.08 -14.03
N ASP A 138 9.70 12.63 -15.00
CA ASP A 138 10.51 13.83 -14.84
C ASP A 138 9.58 15.04 -14.96
N LEU A 139 9.38 15.73 -13.85
CA LEU A 139 8.40 16.81 -13.72
C LEU A 139 8.87 18.12 -14.37
N ARG A 140 10.16 18.26 -14.66
CA ARG A 140 10.72 19.44 -15.34
C ARG A 140 10.66 19.32 -16.84
N SER A 141 11.03 18.17 -17.37
CA SER A 141 10.93 17.89 -18.82
C SER A 141 9.55 17.39 -19.25
N ARG A 142 8.67 17.07 -18.28
CA ARG A 142 7.33 16.47 -18.49
C ARG A 142 7.39 15.15 -19.25
N SER A 143 8.49 14.41 -19.11
CA SER A 143 8.65 13.09 -19.72
C SER A 143 8.31 12.00 -18.72
N THR A 144 7.65 10.96 -19.21
CA THR A 144 7.26 9.80 -18.39
C THR A 144 7.67 8.52 -19.09
N LYS A 145 8.29 7.59 -18.35
CA LYS A 145 8.69 6.28 -18.86
C LYS A 145 8.45 5.17 -17.83
N VAL A 146 8.33 3.94 -18.30
CA VAL A 146 8.43 2.76 -17.45
C VAL A 146 9.88 2.65 -16.98
N MET A 147 10.12 2.70 -15.68
CA MET A 147 11.43 2.48 -15.10
C MET A 147 11.73 0.98 -15.00
N HIS A 148 10.76 0.21 -14.49
CA HIS A 148 10.86 -1.25 -14.41
C HIS A 148 9.52 -1.90 -14.70
N LYS A 149 9.50 -2.83 -15.67
CA LYS A 149 8.38 -3.76 -15.85
C LYS A 149 8.41 -4.79 -14.75
N LEU A 150 7.39 -4.80 -13.90
CA LEU A 150 7.28 -5.67 -12.74
C LEU A 150 6.15 -6.67 -12.91
N ASN A 151 5.11 -6.28 -13.63
CA ASN A 151 3.86 -7.05 -13.80
C ASN A 151 3.40 -7.65 -12.46
N SER A 152 3.50 -6.85 -11.41
CA SER A 152 3.23 -7.27 -10.04
C SER A 152 1.81 -6.91 -9.62
N GLY A 153 1.40 -7.44 -8.45
CA GLY A 153 0.29 -6.86 -7.71
C GLY A 153 0.68 -5.52 -7.09
N TRP A 154 -0.02 -5.14 -6.02
CA TRP A 154 0.28 -3.90 -5.30
C TRP A 154 1.65 -3.96 -4.61
N ALA A 155 2.39 -2.85 -4.63
CA ALA A 155 3.62 -2.65 -3.88
C ALA A 155 3.70 -1.24 -3.32
N SER A 156 4.35 -1.08 -2.16
CA SER A 156 4.66 0.22 -1.57
C SER A 156 6.07 0.67 -1.92
N LEU A 157 6.25 1.98 -1.95
CA LEU A 157 7.50 2.64 -2.26
C LEU A 157 8.02 3.39 -1.04
N GLU A 158 9.29 3.19 -0.71
CA GLU A 158 10.00 3.98 0.30
C GLU A 158 11.35 4.43 -0.25
N MET A 159 11.75 5.65 0.09
CA MET A 159 13.00 6.23 -0.34
C MET A 159 13.95 6.34 0.85
N ASP A 160 15.24 6.07 0.62
CA ASP A 160 16.24 6.26 1.66
C ASP A 160 16.40 7.75 2.05
N LYS A 161 17.06 7.99 3.19
CA LYS A 161 17.26 9.35 3.70
C LYS A 161 18.04 10.26 2.74
N ASP A 162 18.87 9.69 1.90
CA ASP A 162 19.70 10.46 0.98
C ASP A 162 19.04 10.67 -0.39
N GLY A 163 17.95 9.99 -0.68
CA GLY A 163 17.25 10.04 -1.97
C GLY A 163 18.02 9.34 -3.09
N LYS A 164 18.86 8.36 -2.74
CA LYS A 164 19.69 7.60 -3.68
C LYS A 164 19.10 6.27 -4.06
N ASP A 165 18.42 5.62 -3.12
CA ASP A 165 17.85 4.30 -3.27
C ASP A 165 16.34 4.34 -3.04
N LEU A 166 15.60 3.65 -3.89
CA LEU A 166 14.16 3.42 -3.77
C LEU A 166 13.93 1.96 -3.38
N PHE A 167 13.16 1.74 -2.31
CA PHE A 167 12.75 0.41 -1.86
C PHE A 167 11.34 0.12 -2.35
N LEU A 168 11.16 -1.09 -2.87
CA LEU A 168 9.89 -1.61 -3.34
C LEU A 168 9.54 -2.82 -2.49
N LEU A 169 8.40 -2.73 -1.80
CA LEU A 169 7.91 -3.70 -0.82
C LEU A 169 6.56 -4.23 -1.27
N GLY A 170 6.52 -5.48 -1.72
CA GLY A 170 5.27 -6.08 -2.16
C GLY A 170 5.45 -7.49 -2.70
N GLY A 171 4.34 -8.23 -2.85
CA GLY A 171 4.35 -9.56 -3.43
C GLY A 171 5.26 -10.57 -2.71
N ARG A 172 5.45 -10.45 -1.40
CA ARG A 172 6.37 -11.25 -0.58
C ARG A 172 7.86 -11.03 -0.93
N SER A 173 8.19 -9.94 -1.58
CA SER A 173 9.56 -9.60 -1.92
C SER A 173 9.90 -8.17 -1.49
N MET A 174 11.17 -7.97 -1.17
CA MET A 174 11.74 -6.64 -0.98
C MET A 174 12.82 -6.44 -2.04
N GLN A 175 12.82 -5.27 -2.64
CA GLN A 175 13.78 -4.92 -3.68
C GLN A 175 14.31 -3.51 -3.44
N LYS A 176 15.56 -3.30 -3.83
CA LYS A 176 16.22 -2.01 -3.82
C LYS A 176 16.55 -1.60 -5.25
N ILE A 177 16.28 -0.35 -5.58
CA ILE A 177 16.56 0.25 -6.88
C ILE A 177 17.45 1.46 -6.65
N ASN A 178 18.66 1.43 -7.19
CA ASN A 178 19.53 2.59 -7.16
C ASN A 178 19.06 3.61 -8.21
N LEU A 179 18.69 4.81 -7.78
CA LEU A 179 18.06 5.82 -8.63
C LEU A 179 19.04 6.47 -9.64
N GLY A 180 20.35 6.39 -9.38
CA GLY A 180 21.37 6.90 -10.29
C GLY A 180 21.64 5.96 -11.46
N SER A 181 21.76 4.66 -11.19
CA SER A 181 22.04 3.63 -12.20
C SER A 181 20.79 2.89 -12.70
N GLU A 182 19.65 3.14 -12.11
CA GLU A 182 18.38 2.43 -12.31
C GLU A 182 18.49 0.90 -12.06
N ARG A 183 19.57 0.44 -11.40
CA ARG A 183 19.80 -0.98 -11.15
C ARG A 183 18.94 -1.48 -10.01
N ARG A 184 18.20 -2.56 -10.27
CA ARG A 184 17.38 -3.27 -9.31
C ARG A 184 18.12 -4.47 -8.71
N SER A 185 18.00 -4.66 -7.39
CA SER A 185 18.55 -5.81 -6.67
C SER A 185 17.55 -6.32 -5.63
N PRO A 186 17.41 -7.64 -5.44
CA PRO A 186 16.59 -8.19 -4.37
C PRO A 186 17.23 -7.95 -3.01
N ILE A 187 16.40 -7.80 -1.99
CA ILE A 187 16.80 -7.86 -0.58
C ILE A 187 16.34 -9.22 -0.07
N ALA A 188 17.28 -10.14 0.05
CA ALA A 188 17.00 -11.46 0.58
C ALA A 188 16.87 -11.41 2.10
N TYR A 189 15.89 -12.08 2.64
CA TYR A 189 15.74 -12.31 4.08
C TYR A 189 15.18 -13.71 4.30
N SER A 190 15.54 -14.32 5.40
CA SER A 190 14.90 -15.52 5.89
C SER A 190 14.68 -15.37 7.40
N ALA A 191 13.56 -15.88 7.87
CA ALA A 191 13.22 -15.89 9.27
C ALA A 191 12.45 -17.17 9.59
N GLU A 192 12.79 -17.78 10.71
CA GLU A 192 12.03 -18.90 11.26
C GLU A 192 11.10 -18.37 12.35
N MET A 193 9.87 -18.84 12.34
CA MET A 193 8.88 -18.49 13.33
C MET A 193 8.18 -19.75 13.81
N LYS A 194 8.13 -19.93 15.12
CA LYS A 194 7.32 -21.00 15.74
C LYS A 194 5.90 -20.49 15.90
N LEU A 195 4.96 -21.19 15.26
CA LEU A 195 3.54 -20.85 15.33
C LEU A 195 2.83 -21.83 16.25
N ASP A 196 2.09 -21.30 17.22
CA ASP A 196 1.06 -22.03 17.98
C ASP A 196 -0.29 -21.70 17.33
N GLN A 197 -0.76 -22.58 16.46
CA GLN A 197 -1.99 -22.33 15.69
C GLN A 197 -3.25 -22.30 16.56
N ALA A 198 -3.26 -23.00 17.68
CA ALA A 198 -4.39 -22.99 18.61
C ALA A 198 -4.48 -21.63 19.34
N ALA A 199 -3.36 -21.17 19.86
CA ALA A 199 -3.26 -19.84 20.48
C ALA A 199 -3.55 -18.71 19.48
N GLU A 200 -3.10 -18.86 18.22
CA GLU A 200 -3.38 -17.90 17.15
C GLU A 200 -4.89 -17.81 16.86
N ARG A 201 -5.59 -18.94 16.71
CA ARG A 201 -7.04 -18.94 16.51
C ARG A 201 -7.79 -18.32 17.68
N ALA A 202 -7.39 -18.63 18.92
CA ALA A 202 -7.98 -18.02 20.11
C ALA A 202 -7.80 -16.49 20.12
N TYR A 203 -6.60 -16.02 19.76
CA TYR A 203 -6.32 -14.59 19.64
C TYR A 203 -7.13 -13.93 18.51
N MET A 204 -7.24 -14.57 17.34
CA MET A 204 -8.04 -14.06 16.22
C MET A 204 -9.51 -13.95 16.59
N PHE A 205 -10.07 -14.97 17.27
CA PHE A 205 -11.44 -14.95 17.75
C PHE A 205 -11.68 -13.77 18.71
N ASP A 206 -10.83 -13.61 19.72
CA ASP A 206 -10.92 -12.47 20.65
C ASP A 206 -10.77 -11.12 19.95
N ARG A 207 -9.90 -11.06 18.93
CA ARG A 207 -9.75 -9.85 18.10
C ARG A 207 -11.03 -9.52 17.34
N VAL A 208 -11.68 -10.50 16.69
CA VAL A 208 -12.97 -10.32 16.00
C VAL A 208 -14.00 -9.81 17.00
N ARG A 209 -14.18 -10.51 18.12
CA ARG A 209 -15.09 -10.11 19.19
C ARG A 209 -14.94 -8.64 19.58
N ARG A 210 -13.71 -8.21 19.84
CA ARG A 210 -13.42 -6.82 20.27
C ARG A 210 -13.58 -5.81 19.15
N GLN A 211 -13.21 -6.16 17.90
CA GLN A 211 -13.32 -5.24 16.78
C GLN A 211 -14.78 -4.99 16.42
N GLU A 212 -15.62 -6.04 16.36
CA GLU A 212 -17.04 -5.90 16.10
C GLU A 212 -17.71 -5.06 17.19
N ALA A 213 -17.50 -5.37 18.46
CA ALA A 213 -18.04 -4.59 19.58
C ALA A 213 -17.68 -3.09 19.52
N LYS A 214 -16.49 -2.77 18.97
CA LYS A 214 -16.00 -1.38 18.90
C LYS A 214 -16.42 -0.64 17.62
N ARG A 215 -16.50 -1.34 16.49
CA ARG A 215 -16.59 -0.72 15.17
C ARG A 215 -17.91 -0.95 14.44
N PHE A 216 -18.74 -1.84 14.95
CA PHE A 216 -20.05 -2.05 14.36
C PHE A 216 -20.80 -0.72 14.28
N TYR A 217 -21.44 -0.45 13.16
CA TYR A 217 -22.02 0.88 12.85
C TYR A 217 -23.22 1.20 13.74
N GLU A 218 -23.96 0.18 14.22
CA GLU A 218 -25.10 0.33 15.12
C GLU A 218 -24.68 -0.07 16.55
N LYS A 219 -24.76 0.86 17.48
CA LYS A 219 -24.26 0.68 18.86
C LYS A 219 -24.94 -0.46 19.62
N ASN A 220 -26.25 -0.70 19.35
CA ASN A 220 -27.00 -1.78 19.98
C ASN A 220 -26.84 -3.12 19.25
N MET A 221 -25.96 -3.20 18.22
CA MET A 221 -25.69 -4.40 17.44
C MET A 221 -26.96 -5.08 16.91
N HIS A 222 -27.93 -4.30 16.44
CA HIS A 222 -29.28 -4.74 16.02
C HIS A 222 -30.07 -5.48 17.11
N GLY A 223 -29.80 -5.20 18.39
CA GLY A 223 -30.40 -5.89 19.52
C GLY A 223 -29.80 -7.25 19.85
N VAL A 224 -28.70 -7.64 19.20
CA VAL A 224 -27.97 -8.88 19.49
C VAL A 224 -27.17 -8.74 20.77
N ASP A 225 -27.34 -9.68 21.69
CA ASP A 225 -26.45 -9.82 22.85
C ASP A 225 -25.11 -10.42 22.41
N TRP A 226 -24.22 -9.54 21.92
CA TRP A 226 -22.94 -9.92 21.36
C TRP A 226 -22.04 -10.66 22.37
N ALA A 227 -22.11 -10.31 23.65
CA ALA A 227 -21.34 -10.98 24.68
C ALA A 227 -21.83 -12.42 24.89
N LYS A 228 -23.14 -12.64 24.87
CA LYS A 228 -23.74 -13.97 24.94
C LYS A 228 -23.40 -14.81 23.72
N MET A 229 -23.50 -14.23 22.50
CA MET A 229 -23.21 -14.95 21.27
C MET A 229 -21.72 -15.34 21.21
N THR A 230 -20.81 -14.39 21.44
CA THR A 230 -19.37 -14.72 21.45
C THR A 230 -19.01 -15.81 22.44
N LYS A 231 -19.59 -15.80 23.66
CA LYS A 231 -19.39 -16.85 24.64
C LYS A 231 -19.95 -18.22 24.20
N ALA A 232 -21.04 -18.22 23.47
CA ALA A 232 -21.64 -19.45 22.93
C ALA A 232 -20.76 -20.10 21.86
N TYR A 233 -20.09 -19.31 21.04
CA TYR A 233 -19.21 -19.81 19.99
C TYR A 233 -17.79 -20.11 20.49
N GLU A 234 -17.27 -19.38 21.47
CA GLU A 234 -15.93 -19.56 22.05
C GLU A 234 -15.67 -20.99 22.53
N LYS A 235 -16.70 -21.66 23.05
CA LYS A 235 -16.61 -23.04 23.55
C LYS A 235 -16.22 -24.08 22.49
N PHE A 236 -16.36 -23.75 21.19
CA PHE A 236 -16.00 -24.63 20.10
C PHE A 236 -14.52 -24.54 19.71
N LEU A 237 -13.81 -23.46 20.10
CA LEU A 237 -12.41 -23.25 19.73
C LEU A 237 -11.47 -24.42 20.09
N PRO A 238 -11.59 -25.07 21.24
CA PRO A 238 -10.72 -26.20 21.57
C PRO A 238 -10.86 -27.42 20.64
N TYR A 239 -11.97 -27.52 19.90
CA TYR A 239 -12.26 -28.63 19.01
C TYR A 239 -11.87 -28.34 17.56
N ILE A 240 -11.48 -27.09 17.25
CA ILE A 240 -11.11 -26.65 15.90
C ILE A 240 -9.60 -26.81 15.71
N ASN A 241 -9.20 -27.64 14.76
CA ASN A 241 -7.81 -27.94 14.47
C ASN A 241 -7.31 -27.40 13.12
N ASN A 242 -8.18 -26.81 12.30
CA ASN A 242 -7.85 -26.28 10.99
C ASN A 242 -8.51 -24.90 10.77
N ASN A 243 -8.06 -24.18 9.73
CA ASN A 243 -8.54 -22.83 9.46
C ASN A 243 -9.81 -22.79 8.60
N TYR A 244 -10.23 -23.91 7.98
CA TYR A 244 -11.53 -23.98 7.30
C TYR A 244 -12.65 -23.95 8.34
N ASP A 245 -12.62 -24.86 9.31
CA ASP A 245 -13.61 -24.90 10.39
C ASP A 245 -13.59 -23.63 11.23
N PHE A 246 -12.38 -23.04 11.43
CA PHE A 246 -12.27 -21.76 12.12
C PHE A 246 -12.95 -20.62 11.35
N SER A 247 -12.80 -20.59 10.04
CA SER A 247 -13.45 -19.61 9.18
C SER A 247 -14.97 -19.77 9.20
N GLU A 248 -15.46 -21.01 9.22
CA GLU A 248 -16.91 -21.32 9.33
C GLU A 248 -17.44 -20.86 10.67
N LEU A 249 -16.78 -21.19 11.78
CA LEU A 249 -17.14 -20.71 13.12
C LEU A 249 -17.27 -19.18 13.17
N LEU A 250 -16.34 -18.47 12.55
CA LEU A 250 -16.40 -17.00 12.50
C LEU A 250 -17.54 -16.52 11.61
N SER A 251 -17.81 -17.19 10.49
CA SER A 251 -18.91 -16.82 9.59
C SER A 251 -20.27 -16.97 10.25
N GLU A 252 -20.47 -18.08 10.98
CA GLU A 252 -21.69 -18.29 11.75
C GLU A 252 -21.86 -17.25 12.85
N LEU A 253 -20.81 -17.00 13.66
CA LEU A 253 -20.83 -15.96 14.69
C LEU A 253 -21.18 -14.58 14.12
N LEU A 254 -20.57 -14.20 13.00
CA LEU A 254 -20.83 -12.91 12.35
C LEU A 254 -22.22 -12.85 11.72
N GLY A 255 -22.76 -14.00 11.29
CA GLY A 255 -24.14 -14.13 10.80
C GLY A 255 -25.19 -13.76 11.83
N GLU A 256 -24.92 -13.95 13.14
CA GLU A 256 -25.83 -13.54 14.22
C GLU A 256 -26.15 -12.03 14.23
N LEU A 257 -25.26 -11.22 13.64
CA LEU A 257 -25.47 -9.77 13.51
C LEU A 257 -26.53 -9.41 12.47
N ASN A 258 -26.95 -10.38 11.64
CA ASN A 258 -27.97 -10.22 10.59
C ASN A 258 -27.78 -8.96 9.73
N VAL A 259 -26.57 -8.80 9.20
CA VAL A 259 -26.19 -7.65 8.38
C VAL A 259 -25.38 -8.10 7.17
N SER A 260 -25.56 -7.40 6.06
CA SER A 260 -24.80 -7.64 4.82
C SER A 260 -23.31 -7.34 5.00
N HIS A 261 -22.48 -8.05 4.26
CA HIS A 261 -21.01 -7.89 4.24
C HIS A 261 -20.28 -8.23 5.54
N THR A 262 -20.89 -9.03 6.41
CA THR A 262 -20.19 -9.71 7.50
C THR A 262 -19.92 -11.16 7.11
N GLY A 263 -18.76 -11.66 7.46
CA GLY A 263 -18.38 -13.04 7.15
C GLY A 263 -16.89 -13.27 7.32
N SER A 264 -16.50 -14.51 7.17
CA SER A 264 -15.11 -14.95 7.20
C SER A 264 -14.84 -15.87 6.01
N GLY A 265 -13.58 -16.00 5.63
CA GLY A 265 -13.18 -16.90 4.56
C GLY A 265 -11.73 -17.32 4.74
N TYR A 266 -11.44 -18.57 4.47
CA TYR A 266 -10.07 -19.06 4.44
C TYR A 266 -9.72 -19.53 3.02
N ARG A 267 -8.70 -18.90 2.44
CA ARG A 267 -8.18 -19.24 1.12
C ARG A 267 -6.70 -19.56 1.25
N PRO A 268 -6.32 -20.84 1.41
CA PRO A 268 -4.92 -21.22 1.42
C PRO A 268 -4.28 -20.88 0.08
N GLY A 269 -3.03 -20.42 0.12
CA GLY A 269 -2.25 -20.29 -1.10
C GLY A 269 -2.10 -21.68 -1.76
N SER A 270 -2.37 -21.78 -3.05
CA SER A 270 -2.12 -23.01 -3.80
C SER A 270 -0.63 -23.35 -3.72
N ARG A 271 -0.31 -24.45 -3.06
CA ARG A 271 1.03 -25.06 -3.04
C ARG A 271 0.90 -26.47 -3.56
N GLY A 272 1.32 -26.69 -4.77
CA GLY A 272 1.30 -27.99 -5.42
C GLY A 272 0.58 -27.98 -6.75
N GLU A 273 0.56 -29.11 -7.40
CA GLU A 273 -0.18 -29.35 -8.63
C GLU A 273 -1.68 -29.38 -8.34
N ALA A 274 -2.46 -28.79 -9.22
CA ALA A 274 -3.92 -28.87 -9.12
C ALA A 274 -4.32 -30.34 -9.40
N THR A 275 -5.10 -30.92 -8.50
CA THR A 275 -5.70 -32.23 -8.74
C THR A 275 -6.73 -32.09 -9.85
N ALA A 276 -6.64 -32.91 -10.90
CA ALA A 276 -7.64 -32.92 -11.94
C ALA A 276 -8.98 -33.42 -11.39
N GLU A 277 -10.05 -32.80 -11.84
CA GLU A 277 -11.39 -33.32 -11.56
C GLU A 277 -11.63 -34.63 -12.34
N LEU A 278 -12.20 -35.60 -11.68
CA LEU A 278 -12.44 -36.91 -12.28
C LEU A 278 -13.60 -36.91 -13.26
N GLY A 279 -14.46 -35.92 -13.22
CA GLY A 279 -15.67 -35.84 -14.03
C GLY A 279 -16.71 -36.89 -13.63
N LEU A 280 -16.80 -37.23 -12.34
CA LEU A 280 -17.75 -38.16 -11.75
C LEU A 280 -18.80 -37.43 -10.94
N LEU A 281 -20.07 -37.67 -11.18
CA LEU A 281 -21.18 -37.22 -10.35
C LEU A 281 -21.53 -38.34 -9.37
N LEU A 282 -21.46 -38.03 -8.08
CA LEU A 282 -21.61 -39.02 -7.01
C LEU A 282 -23.04 -38.95 -6.42
N ASN A 283 -23.58 -40.11 -6.06
CA ASN A 283 -24.87 -40.22 -5.38
C ASN A 283 -24.74 -39.74 -3.92
N VAL A 284 -25.29 -38.60 -3.63
CA VAL A 284 -25.24 -37.96 -2.29
C VAL A 284 -26.07 -38.73 -1.24
N ASN A 285 -26.99 -39.59 -1.66
CA ASN A 285 -27.84 -40.39 -0.77
C ASN A 285 -27.29 -41.79 -0.51
N TYR A 286 -26.13 -42.15 -1.09
CA TYR A 286 -25.55 -43.46 -0.89
C TYR A 286 -24.88 -43.56 0.49
N ALA A 287 -25.44 -44.39 1.36
CA ALA A 287 -25.05 -44.51 2.76
C ALA A 287 -24.20 -45.76 3.09
N LYS A 288 -23.77 -46.49 2.07
CA LYS A 288 -22.90 -47.70 2.26
C LYS A 288 -21.44 -47.31 2.10
N ASP A 289 -20.55 -48.27 2.38
CA ASP A 289 -19.10 -48.09 2.17
C ASP A 289 -18.76 -47.87 0.68
N GLY A 290 -17.83 -46.94 0.44
CA GLY A 290 -17.44 -46.52 -0.91
C GLY A 290 -18.20 -45.31 -1.44
N LEU A 291 -18.04 -45.04 -2.75
CA LEU A 291 -18.70 -43.95 -3.48
C LEU A 291 -19.49 -44.58 -4.63
N LEU A 292 -20.80 -44.24 -4.70
CA LEU A 292 -21.63 -44.64 -5.84
C LEU A 292 -21.58 -43.51 -6.87
N VAL A 293 -21.15 -43.86 -8.08
CA VAL A 293 -21.14 -42.93 -9.22
C VAL A 293 -22.50 -43.03 -9.90
N ASP A 294 -23.23 -41.90 -9.97
CA ASP A 294 -24.50 -41.81 -10.69
C ASP A 294 -24.29 -41.55 -12.19
N GLU A 295 -23.30 -40.69 -12.51
CA GLU A 295 -23.05 -40.26 -13.88
C GLU A 295 -21.57 -39.97 -14.08
N VAL A 296 -21.08 -40.22 -15.30
CA VAL A 296 -19.76 -39.83 -15.77
C VAL A 296 -19.93 -38.72 -16.78
N LEU A 297 -19.21 -37.61 -16.60
CA LEU A 297 -19.28 -36.48 -17.52
C LEU A 297 -18.75 -36.88 -18.92
N GLU A 298 -19.56 -36.63 -19.94
CA GLU A 298 -19.18 -36.84 -21.34
C GLU A 298 -17.89 -36.06 -21.66
N LYS A 299 -16.94 -36.68 -22.31
CA LYS A 299 -15.59 -36.19 -22.59
C LYS A 299 -14.75 -35.89 -21.32
N GLY A 300 -15.18 -36.36 -20.15
CA GLY A 300 -14.40 -36.33 -18.91
C GLY A 300 -13.29 -37.40 -18.89
N PRO A 301 -12.41 -37.38 -17.84
CA PRO A 301 -11.31 -38.33 -17.72
C PRO A 301 -11.74 -39.82 -17.72
N PHE A 302 -12.97 -40.11 -17.32
CA PHE A 302 -13.52 -41.48 -17.22
C PHE A 302 -14.58 -41.80 -18.27
N ASP A 303 -14.78 -40.94 -19.27
CA ASP A 303 -15.84 -41.14 -20.29
C ASP A 303 -15.62 -42.38 -21.22
N ASN A 304 -14.44 -42.93 -21.24
CA ASN A 304 -14.14 -44.09 -22.09
C ASN A 304 -13.38 -45.22 -21.35
N VAL A 305 -13.61 -45.36 -20.04
CA VAL A 305 -12.97 -46.39 -19.20
C VAL A 305 -13.95 -47.52 -18.92
#